data_33a6b7fee1ffc6f57321e442a1d17b16
#
_entry.id   33a6b7fee1ffc6f57321e442a1d17b16
#
_cell.length_a   1.000
_cell.length_b   1.000
_cell.length_c   1.000
_cell.angle_alpha   90.00
_cell.angle_beta   90.00
_cell.angle_gamma   90.00
#
_symmetry.space_group_name_H-M   'P 1'
#
loop_
_entity.id
_entity.type
_entity.pdbx_description
1 polymer ?
#
loop_
_entity_poly.entity_id
_entity_poly.type
_entity_poly.pdbx_seq_one_letter_code
_entity_poly.pdbx_strand_id
1 'polypeptide(L)'
;MELIYKKIKSITKIQQKTKVVNFSVKTNENYFANGILTHNCYMKRHKPQGLDIAKNTGDILTAINNHSMFIIVDKPNQTHSSLITYDISCNEDFALHLKYHNWKYIFDFFKDSPKAMGSFATKYVNVNLLNYNPENKIRIRFSLMPQKYSDLLEPNTSKIIDRIKAIDAFIDSGYDVHINFSPVIVTDNWLEEYKDLFQMVNDYVDYKDVVKSEVIFLTHNKNKHIDNLNKNVKGEDLLWNPEIQENKISQYGGINIRYKHNLKYQYIEEFKKIHNEIIPWNIIRYIF
;
A
#
# COMPACT_ATOMS: atom_id res chain seq x y z
N MET A 1 -12.88 31.18 4.96
CA MET A 1 -12.21 30.77 6.21
C MET A 1 -10.81 30.31 5.83
N GLU A 2 -9.81 31.09 6.17
CA GLU A 2 -8.43 30.89 5.76
C GLU A 2 -7.78 29.84 6.67
N LEU A 3 -7.26 28.76 6.11
CA LEU A 3 -6.56 27.72 6.88
C LEU A 3 -5.11 28.18 7.11
N ILE A 4 -4.80 28.53 8.36
CA ILE A 4 -3.45 28.91 8.75
C ILE A 4 -2.68 27.66 9.20
N TYR A 5 -1.66 27.27 8.43
CA TYR A 5 -0.73 26.22 8.83
C TYR A 5 0.30 26.75 9.82
N LYS A 6 0.34 26.19 11.02
CA LYS A 6 1.38 26.50 12.02
C LYS A 6 2.31 25.32 12.21
N LYS A 7 3.61 25.57 12.15
CA LYS A 7 4.63 24.57 12.48
C LYS A 7 4.62 24.31 13.98
N ILE A 8 4.45 23.05 14.39
CA ILE A 8 4.54 22.65 15.80
C ILE A 8 5.98 22.86 16.26
N LYS A 9 6.19 23.77 17.22
CA LYS A 9 7.53 24.07 17.76
C LYS A 9 7.92 23.20 18.95
N SER A 10 6.95 22.68 19.70
CA SER A 10 7.19 21.77 20.82
C SER A 10 5.93 20.98 21.15
N ILE A 11 6.10 19.79 21.71
CA ILE A 11 5.01 18.95 22.25
C ILE A 11 5.31 18.74 23.73
N THR A 12 4.40 19.19 24.60
CA THR A 12 4.51 18.97 26.05
C THR A 12 3.43 17.99 26.47
N LYS A 13 3.82 16.95 27.20
CA LYS A 13 2.90 15.96 27.74
C LYS A 13 2.16 16.55 28.92
N ILE A 14 0.86 16.79 28.78
CA ILE A 14 0.00 17.25 29.87
C ILE A 14 -0.77 16.04 30.45
N GLN A 15 -0.82 15.94 31.77
CA GLN A 15 -1.54 14.84 32.47
C GLN A 15 -3.06 15.08 32.59
N GLN A 16 -3.61 16.09 31.98
CA GLN A 16 -5.03 16.38 32.02
C GLN A 16 -5.79 15.64 30.91
N LYS A 17 -6.85 14.92 31.31
CA LYS A 17 -7.81 14.31 30.37
C LYS A 17 -8.61 15.41 29.67
N THR A 18 -8.18 15.83 28.50
CA THR A 18 -8.96 16.72 27.62
C THR A 18 -9.62 15.86 26.57
N LYS A 19 -10.89 16.11 26.25
CA LYS A 19 -11.54 15.50 25.08
C LYS A 19 -10.86 16.03 23.83
N VAL A 20 -9.95 15.23 23.29
CA VAL A 20 -9.38 15.47 21.96
C VAL A 20 -10.20 14.61 21.00
N VAL A 21 -10.78 15.23 19.98
CA VAL A 21 -11.33 14.46 18.87
C VAL A 21 -10.14 13.89 18.10
N ASN A 22 -9.78 12.71 18.47
CA ASN A 22 -8.73 11.97 17.81
C ASN A 22 -9.40 10.98 16.87
N PHE A 23 -9.05 10.99 15.58
CA PHE A 23 -9.35 9.90 14.66
C PHE A 23 -8.44 8.72 14.97
N SER A 24 -8.43 8.26 16.22
CA SER A 24 -7.75 7.03 16.57
C SER A 24 -8.71 5.88 16.28
N VAL A 25 -8.43 5.17 15.23
CA VAL A 25 -8.89 3.80 15.12
C VAL A 25 -8.20 3.04 16.25
N LYS A 26 -8.98 2.71 17.29
CA LYS A 26 -8.51 1.96 18.46
C LYS A 26 -7.81 0.70 17.97
N THR A 27 -6.50 0.57 18.21
CA THR A 27 -5.63 -0.56 17.86
C THR A 27 -4.84 -0.51 16.53
N ASN A 28 -4.97 0.48 15.69
CA ASN A 28 -4.12 0.56 14.50
C ASN A 28 -3.52 1.96 14.37
N GLU A 29 -2.20 2.04 14.52
CA GLU A 29 -1.40 3.27 14.49
C GLU A 29 -1.25 3.89 13.11
N ASN A 30 -2.24 3.78 12.23
CA ASN A 30 -2.18 4.29 10.88
C ASN A 30 -3.31 5.28 10.65
N TYR A 31 -2.96 6.51 10.40
CA TYR A 31 -3.87 7.54 9.93
C TYR A 31 -3.19 8.41 8.89
N PHE A 32 -3.98 9.10 8.08
CA PHE A 32 -3.47 10.01 7.09
C PHE A 32 -2.74 11.19 7.74
N ALA A 33 -1.44 11.25 7.55
CA ALA A 33 -0.69 12.47 7.71
C ALA A 33 0.05 12.76 6.40
N ASN A 34 -0.35 13.78 5.69
CA ASN A 34 0.29 14.25 4.45
C ASN A 34 0.29 13.29 3.26
N GLY A 35 -0.73 12.46 3.09
CA GLY A 35 -0.94 11.70 1.84
C GLY A 35 0.02 10.54 1.60
N ILE A 36 0.77 10.10 2.62
CA ILE A 36 1.58 8.89 2.58
C ILE A 36 0.99 7.91 3.57
N LEU A 37 0.47 6.83 3.06
CA LEU A 37 0.01 5.72 3.85
C LEU A 37 0.83 4.49 3.49
N THR A 38 1.61 4.02 4.43
CA THR A 38 2.36 2.78 4.29
C THR A 38 1.57 1.63 4.91
N HIS A 39 1.26 0.63 4.10
CA HIS A 39 0.57 -0.58 4.55
C HIS A 39 1.32 -1.81 4.22
N ASN A 40 1.39 -2.67 5.21
CA ASN A 40 1.88 -4.02 5.05
C ASN A 40 0.74 -4.99 5.36
N CYS A 41 0.01 -5.44 4.32
CA CYS A 41 -1.06 -6.44 4.48
C CYS A 41 -0.59 -7.74 5.10
N TYR A 42 0.67 -8.15 4.93
CA TYR A 42 1.21 -9.33 5.58
C TYR A 42 1.15 -9.24 7.11
N MET A 43 1.12 -8.03 7.68
CA MET A 43 0.94 -7.80 9.11
C MET A 43 -0.42 -8.28 9.64
N LYS A 44 -1.43 -8.38 8.77
CA LYS A 44 -2.79 -8.77 9.16
C LYS A 44 -3.06 -10.26 9.15
N ARG A 45 -2.23 -11.08 8.50
CA ARG A 45 -2.37 -12.53 8.56
C ARG A 45 -2.42 -13.07 10.00
N HIS A 46 -2.02 -12.24 10.95
CA HIS A 46 -1.85 -12.59 12.37
C HIS A 46 -2.88 -11.93 13.30
N LYS A 47 -3.89 -11.27 12.75
CA LYS A 47 -5.03 -10.78 13.55
C LYS A 47 -6.19 -11.77 13.45
N PRO A 48 -6.35 -12.69 14.40
CA PRO A 48 -7.51 -13.58 14.42
C PRO A 48 -8.81 -12.88 14.85
N GLN A 49 -8.79 -11.59 15.16
CA GLN A 49 -9.86 -10.87 15.83
C GLN A 49 -10.69 -9.97 14.92
N GLY A 50 -10.95 -10.39 13.68
CA GLY A 50 -11.93 -9.70 12.84
C GLY A 50 -11.41 -8.49 12.06
N LEU A 51 -12.27 -7.99 11.19
CA LEU A 51 -12.03 -6.84 10.33
C LEU A 51 -12.44 -5.56 11.04
N ASP A 52 -11.58 -4.55 11.00
CA ASP A 52 -11.91 -3.19 11.44
C ASP A 52 -12.45 -2.41 10.24
N ILE A 53 -13.75 -2.50 9.98
CA ILE A 53 -14.41 -1.73 8.93
C ILE A 53 -14.95 -0.43 9.50
N ALA A 54 -14.67 0.67 8.83
CA ALA A 54 -15.20 1.97 9.21
C ALA A 54 -16.74 1.98 9.09
N LYS A 55 -17.40 2.31 10.20
CA LYS A 55 -18.89 2.41 10.23
C LYS A 55 -19.41 3.77 9.78
N ASN A 56 -18.56 4.79 9.79
CA ASN A 56 -18.89 6.18 9.46
C ASN A 56 -18.38 6.57 8.06
N THR A 57 -18.58 5.70 7.09
CA THR A 57 -18.10 5.91 5.71
C THR A 57 -18.56 7.26 5.14
N GLY A 58 -19.80 7.68 5.41
CA GLY A 58 -20.32 8.98 4.95
C GLY A 58 -19.53 10.17 5.49
N ASP A 59 -19.16 10.16 6.78
CA ASP A 59 -18.37 11.24 7.38
C ASP A 59 -16.96 11.27 6.78
N ILE A 60 -16.38 10.10 6.52
CA ILE A 60 -15.06 9.98 5.88
C ILE A 60 -15.10 10.56 4.47
N LEU A 61 -16.09 10.20 3.65
CA LEU A 61 -16.23 10.72 2.30
C LEU A 61 -16.50 12.23 2.29
N THR A 62 -17.29 12.74 3.23
CA THR A 62 -17.49 14.18 3.43
C THR A 62 -16.17 14.89 3.78
N ALA A 63 -15.36 14.31 4.66
CA ALA A 63 -14.06 14.87 5.00
C ALA A 63 -13.09 14.85 3.80
N ILE A 64 -13.10 13.78 2.99
CA ILE A 64 -12.32 13.69 1.74
C ILE A 64 -12.77 14.79 0.76
N ASN A 65 -14.06 14.97 0.56
CA ASN A 65 -14.58 16.01 -0.32
C ASN A 65 -14.10 17.40 0.11
N ASN A 66 -14.28 17.73 1.39
CA ASN A 66 -13.85 19.02 1.94
C ASN A 66 -12.33 19.21 1.77
N HIS A 67 -11.55 18.20 2.11
CA HIS A 67 -10.10 18.25 1.96
C HIS A 67 -9.66 18.46 0.50
N SER A 68 -10.26 17.74 -0.45
CA SER A 68 -9.92 17.83 -1.87
C SER A 68 -10.26 19.18 -2.49
N MET A 69 -11.29 19.86 -1.97
CA MET A 69 -11.71 21.18 -2.46
C MET A 69 -10.75 22.31 -2.03
N PHE A 70 -10.09 22.17 -0.87
CA PHE A 70 -9.26 23.24 -0.27
C PHE A 70 -7.75 23.01 -0.41
N ILE A 71 -7.30 21.85 -0.89
CA ILE A 71 -5.87 21.64 -1.13
C ILE A 71 -5.42 22.41 -2.38
N ILE A 72 -4.39 23.24 -2.19
CA ILE A 72 -3.77 24.08 -3.22
C ILE A 72 -2.33 23.60 -3.53
N VAL A 73 -1.75 22.75 -2.70
CA VAL A 73 -0.34 22.39 -2.78
C VAL A 73 -0.16 21.03 -3.46
N ASP A 74 0.63 21.00 -4.52
CA ASP A 74 1.11 19.77 -5.13
C ASP A 74 1.91 18.95 -4.10
N LYS A 75 1.52 17.68 -3.93
CA LYS A 75 2.24 16.77 -3.04
C LYS A 75 3.21 15.95 -3.87
N PRO A 76 4.48 15.84 -3.47
CA PRO A 76 5.53 15.17 -4.24
C PRO A 76 5.19 13.73 -4.65
N ASN A 77 4.35 13.05 -3.86
CA ASN A 77 3.96 11.66 -4.08
C ASN A 77 2.56 11.50 -4.66
N GLN A 78 1.95 12.58 -5.12
CA GLN A 78 0.69 12.48 -5.86
C GLN A 78 0.94 11.74 -7.17
N THR A 79 0.08 10.81 -7.43
CA THR A 79 0.26 9.84 -8.50
C THR A 79 -0.58 10.15 -9.72
N HIS A 80 -1.33 11.22 -9.65
CA HIS A 80 -2.16 11.72 -10.73
C HIS A 80 -1.91 13.21 -10.90
N SER A 81 -1.80 13.67 -12.14
CA SER A 81 -1.44 15.07 -12.46
C SER A 81 -2.49 16.09 -12.02
N SER A 82 -3.76 15.69 -11.93
CA SER A 82 -4.88 16.60 -11.64
C SER A 82 -5.78 16.17 -10.49
N LEU A 83 -5.66 14.93 -10.00
CA LEU A 83 -6.51 14.38 -8.94
C LEU A 83 -5.73 14.10 -7.67
N ILE A 84 -6.35 14.36 -6.54
CA ILE A 84 -5.81 13.98 -5.23
C ILE A 84 -6.17 12.54 -4.96
N THR A 85 -5.16 11.71 -4.70
CA THR A 85 -5.36 10.28 -4.46
C THR A 85 -5.54 10.00 -2.97
N TYR A 86 -6.60 9.28 -2.63
CA TYR A 86 -6.90 8.83 -1.27
C TYR A 86 -6.83 7.31 -1.19
N ASP A 87 -6.07 6.80 -0.22
CA ASP A 87 -6.05 5.36 0.05
C ASP A 87 -7.31 4.99 0.86
N ILE A 88 -8.14 4.11 0.29
CA ILE A 88 -9.44 3.73 0.86
C ILE A 88 -9.38 2.44 1.67
N SER A 89 -8.21 1.82 1.76
CA SER A 89 -8.01 0.58 2.51
C SER A 89 -6.68 0.57 3.24
N CYS A 90 -6.66 1.20 4.39
CA CYS A 90 -5.43 1.38 5.15
C CYS A 90 -5.01 0.18 5.98
N ASN A 91 -5.97 -0.61 6.44
CA ASN A 91 -5.76 -1.63 7.46
C ASN A 91 -6.15 -3.03 7.03
N GLU A 92 -6.55 -3.20 5.78
CA GLU A 92 -7.04 -4.45 5.23
C GLU A 92 -6.81 -4.53 3.73
N ASP A 93 -7.09 -5.69 3.15
CA ASP A 93 -7.19 -5.86 1.70
C ASP A 93 -8.65 -5.63 1.27
N PHE A 94 -8.90 -4.48 0.65
CA PHE A 94 -10.24 -4.05 0.28
C PHE A 94 -10.93 -5.03 -0.66
N ALA A 95 -10.22 -5.51 -1.67
CA ALA A 95 -10.81 -6.45 -2.64
C ALA A 95 -11.11 -7.82 -2.03
N LEU A 96 -10.28 -8.30 -1.12
CA LEU A 96 -10.50 -9.55 -0.37
C LEU A 96 -11.74 -9.45 0.52
N HIS A 97 -11.95 -8.28 1.12
CA HIS A 97 -13.02 -8.04 2.08
C HIS A 97 -14.20 -7.24 1.52
N LEU A 98 -14.29 -7.13 0.21
CA LEU A 98 -15.25 -6.30 -0.52
C LEU A 98 -16.70 -6.41 -0.01
N LYS A 99 -17.14 -7.63 0.34
CA LYS A 99 -18.50 -7.92 0.83
C LYS A 99 -18.88 -7.21 2.13
N TYR A 100 -17.90 -6.75 2.89
CA TYR A 100 -18.12 -6.04 4.16
C TYR A 100 -18.18 -4.53 4.00
N HIS A 101 -17.88 -4.01 2.80
CA HIS A 101 -17.90 -2.59 2.49
C HIS A 101 -19.13 -2.24 1.65
N ASN A 102 -19.65 -1.04 1.84
CA ASN A 102 -20.55 -0.41 0.85
C ASN A 102 -19.70 0.16 -0.30
N TRP A 103 -19.00 -0.74 -1.00
CA TRP A 103 -17.96 -0.37 -1.96
C TRP A 103 -18.51 0.42 -3.15
N LYS A 104 -19.72 0.14 -3.62
CA LYS A 104 -20.33 0.89 -4.71
C LYS A 104 -20.53 2.36 -4.32
N TYR A 105 -21.05 2.62 -3.12
CA TYR A 105 -21.21 3.97 -2.59
C TYR A 105 -19.86 4.72 -2.49
N ILE A 106 -18.79 4.03 -2.09
CA ILE A 106 -17.45 4.60 -2.03
C ILE A 106 -16.95 4.91 -3.45
N PHE A 107 -17.15 3.99 -4.40
CA PHE A 107 -16.69 4.15 -5.77
C PHE A 107 -17.47 5.23 -6.52
N ASP A 108 -18.79 5.28 -6.35
CA ASP A 108 -19.66 6.34 -6.91
C ASP A 108 -19.19 7.71 -6.44
N PHE A 109 -18.88 7.87 -5.15
CA PHE A 109 -18.34 9.13 -4.62
C PHE A 109 -17.06 9.56 -5.35
N PHE A 110 -16.10 8.66 -5.58
CA PHE A 110 -14.87 9.02 -6.30
C PHE A 110 -15.13 9.24 -7.79
N LYS A 111 -15.98 8.44 -8.41
CA LYS A 111 -16.38 8.58 -9.81
C LYS A 111 -16.96 9.98 -10.07
N ASP A 112 -17.82 10.46 -9.19
CA ASP A 112 -18.47 11.77 -9.29
C ASP A 112 -17.58 12.94 -8.81
N SER A 113 -16.47 12.65 -8.11
CA SER A 113 -15.61 13.69 -7.58
C SER A 113 -14.78 14.38 -8.68
N PRO A 114 -14.81 15.73 -8.76
CA PRO A 114 -14.00 16.46 -9.74
C PRO A 114 -12.50 16.49 -9.39
N LYS A 115 -12.13 16.26 -8.13
CA LYS A 115 -10.74 16.47 -7.65
C LYS A 115 -10.14 15.29 -6.91
N ALA A 116 -10.94 14.27 -6.56
CA ALA A 116 -10.45 13.13 -5.79
C ALA A 116 -10.52 11.84 -6.60
N MET A 117 -9.60 10.93 -6.32
CA MET A 117 -9.67 9.53 -6.75
C MET A 117 -9.37 8.61 -5.57
N GLY A 118 -10.01 7.44 -5.57
CA GLY A 118 -9.72 6.40 -4.59
C GLY A 118 -8.55 5.51 -5.02
N SER A 119 -7.83 4.95 -4.06
CA SER A 119 -6.78 3.97 -4.34
C SER A 119 -6.73 2.90 -3.27
N PHE A 120 -6.42 1.67 -3.65
CA PHE A 120 -6.13 0.60 -2.70
C PHE A 120 -5.12 -0.40 -3.28
N ALA A 121 -4.34 -1.00 -2.39
CA ALA A 121 -3.49 -2.12 -2.74
C ALA A 121 -4.23 -3.43 -2.44
N THR A 122 -4.06 -4.43 -3.28
CA THR A 122 -4.69 -5.74 -3.09
C THR A 122 -3.76 -6.89 -3.47
N LYS A 123 -4.01 -8.02 -2.82
CA LYS A 123 -3.40 -9.32 -3.09
C LYS A 123 -4.45 -10.32 -3.61
N TYR A 124 -5.65 -9.83 -3.86
CA TYR A 124 -6.79 -10.67 -4.24
C TYR A 124 -7.46 -10.14 -5.52
N VAL A 125 -7.67 -11.01 -6.48
CA VAL A 125 -8.41 -10.73 -7.72
C VAL A 125 -9.89 -10.94 -7.45
N ASN A 126 -10.62 -9.85 -7.23
CA ASN A 126 -12.07 -9.91 -7.02
C ASN A 126 -12.80 -9.55 -8.32
N VAL A 127 -13.23 -10.57 -9.04
CA VAL A 127 -13.91 -10.40 -10.33
C VAL A 127 -15.23 -9.62 -10.27
N ASN A 128 -15.85 -9.50 -9.10
CA ASN A 128 -17.06 -8.69 -8.97
C ASN A 128 -16.82 -7.20 -9.27
N LEU A 129 -15.59 -6.75 -9.12
CA LEU A 129 -15.19 -5.38 -9.43
C LEU A 129 -15.17 -5.12 -10.94
N LEU A 130 -14.98 -6.14 -11.78
CA LEU A 130 -15.00 -6.01 -13.25
C LEU A 130 -16.35 -5.56 -13.81
N ASN A 131 -17.43 -5.74 -13.04
CA ASN A 131 -18.77 -5.30 -13.42
C ASN A 131 -19.08 -3.82 -13.08
N TYR A 132 -18.03 -3.05 -12.74
CA TYR A 132 -18.17 -1.64 -12.41
C TYR A 132 -17.10 -0.81 -13.15
N ASN A 133 -17.54 0.23 -13.85
CA ASN A 133 -16.64 1.17 -14.52
C ASN A 133 -16.45 2.44 -13.66
N PRO A 134 -15.32 2.62 -12.99
CA PRO A 134 -15.03 3.79 -12.18
C PRO A 134 -14.49 5.00 -12.98
N GLU A 135 -14.42 4.93 -14.31
CA GLU A 135 -13.94 6.00 -15.19
C GLU A 135 -12.55 6.52 -14.77
N ASN A 136 -11.62 5.61 -14.49
CA ASN A 136 -10.26 5.86 -14.00
C ASN A 136 -10.18 6.63 -12.66
N LYS A 137 -11.27 6.70 -11.90
CA LYS A 137 -11.31 7.36 -10.59
C LYS A 137 -10.97 6.44 -9.42
N ILE A 138 -10.77 5.16 -9.69
CA ILE A 138 -10.30 4.17 -8.71
C ILE A 138 -9.01 3.55 -9.22
N ARG A 139 -7.94 3.69 -8.42
CA ARG A 139 -6.66 3.02 -8.66
C ARG A 139 -6.59 1.72 -7.90
N ILE A 140 -6.33 0.64 -8.62
CA ILE A 140 -5.99 -0.66 -8.04
C ILE A 140 -4.48 -0.87 -8.15
N ARG A 141 -3.85 -1.22 -7.04
CA ARG A 141 -2.43 -1.55 -6.97
C ARG A 141 -2.29 -3.03 -6.64
N PHE A 142 -2.06 -3.87 -7.66
CA PHE A 142 -1.82 -5.29 -7.43
C PHE A 142 -0.45 -5.50 -6.80
N SER A 143 -0.44 -6.05 -5.57
CA SER A 143 0.80 -6.38 -4.87
C SER A 143 1.42 -7.62 -5.49
N LEU A 144 2.67 -7.50 -5.92
CA LEU A 144 3.44 -8.59 -6.53
C LEU A 144 4.73 -8.84 -5.77
N MET A 145 5.06 -10.10 -5.61
CA MET A 145 6.33 -10.61 -5.10
C MET A 145 6.58 -12.01 -5.69
N PRO A 146 7.78 -12.58 -5.63
CA PRO A 146 7.99 -13.96 -6.06
C PRO A 146 7.01 -14.93 -5.40
N GLN A 147 6.44 -15.87 -6.18
CA GLN A 147 5.33 -16.72 -5.75
C GLN A 147 5.62 -17.49 -4.45
N LYS A 148 6.86 -17.96 -4.26
CA LYS A 148 7.25 -18.67 -3.04
C LYS A 148 7.06 -17.84 -1.75
N TYR A 149 7.32 -16.53 -1.81
CA TYR A 149 7.09 -15.64 -0.67
C TYR A 149 5.60 -15.36 -0.49
N SER A 150 4.87 -15.20 -1.58
CA SER A 150 3.42 -15.05 -1.51
C SER A 150 2.74 -16.27 -0.87
N ASP A 151 3.15 -17.49 -1.24
CA ASP A 151 2.61 -18.74 -0.65
C ASP A 151 2.90 -18.83 0.85
N LEU A 152 4.04 -18.31 1.28
CA LEU A 152 4.44 -18.35 2.69
C LEU A 152 3.81 -17.25 3.53
N LEU A 153 3.79 -16.02 2.99
CA LEU A 153 3.47 -14.80 3.73
C LEU A 153 2.05 -14.29 3.53
N GLU A 154 1.38 -14.70 2.44
CA GLU A 154 0.09 -14.17 2.01
C GLU A 154 -0.96 -15.29 1.83
N PRO A 155 -1.29 -16.04 2.90
CA PRO A 155 -2.26 -17.14 2.77
C PRO A 155 -3.64 -16.61 2.36
N ASN A 156 -4.37 -17.41 1.58
CA ASN A 156 -5.72 -17.13 1.08
C ASN A 156 -5.81 -15.92 0.13
N THR A 157 -4.72 -15.57 -0.53
CA THR A 157 -4.68 -14.56 -1.58
C THR A 157 -4.62 -15.22 -2.97
N SER A 158 -4.81 -14.45 -4.03
CA SER A 158 -4.67 -14.95 -5.41
C SER A 158 -3.21 -15.27 -5.73
N LYS A 159 -2.98 -16.25 -6.59
CA LYS A 159 -1.63 -16.52 -7.10
C LYS A 159 -1.07 -15.30 -7.83
N ILE A 160 0.24 -15.16 -7.83
CA ILE A 160 0.91 -14.01 -8.47
C ILE A 160 0.57 -13.92 -9.96
N ILE A 161 0.58 -15.04 -10.65
CA ILE A 161 0.21 -15.08 -12.07
C ILE A 161 -1.24 -14.62 -12.32
N ASP A 162 -2.17 -14.94 -11.42
CA ASP A 162 -3.57 -14.50 -11.55
C ASP A 162 -3.70 -12.99 -11.34
N ARG A 163 -2.90 -12.42 -10.41
CA ARG A 163 -2.85 -10.96 -10.20
C ARG A 163 -2.29 -10.25 -11.42
N ILE A 164 -1.25 -10.81 -12.06
CA ILE A 164 -0.66 -10.24 -13.27
C ILE A 164 -1.67 -10.27 -14.42
N LYS A 165 -2.28 -11.42 -14.68
CA LYS A 165 -3.27 -11.59 -15.75
C LYS A 165 -4.54 -10.76 -15.56
N ALA A 166 -4.85 -10.37 -14.33
CA ALA A 166 -5.99 -9.52 -14.04
C ALA A 166 -5.75 -8.04 -14.41
N ILE A 167 -4.51 -7.60 -14.58
CA ILE A 167 -4.17 -6.18 -14.82
C ILE A 167 -4.95 -5.63 -16.00
N ASP A 168 -4.85 -6.28 -17.16
CA ASP A 168 -5.47 -5.81 -18.40
C ASP A 168 -7.00 -5.79 -18.31
N ALA A 169 -7.59 -6.86 -17.75
CA ALA A 169 -9.05 -6.93 -17.56
C ALA A 169 -9.60 -5.81 -16.66
N PHE A 170 -8.83 -5.39 -15.65
CA PHE A 170 -9.22 -4.27 -14.82
C PHE A 170 -9.04 -2.91 -15.51
N ILE A 171 -8.03 -2.78 -16.38
CA ILE A 171 -7.88 -1.58 -17.22
C ILE A 171 -9.05 -1.48 -18.19
N ASP A 172 -9.42 -2.56 -18.87
CA ASP A 172 -10.58 -2.63 -19.77
C ASP A 172 -11.89 -2.27 -19.06
N SER A 173 -12.00 -2.59 -17.77
CA SER A 173 -13.15 -2.22 -16.94
C SER A 173 -13.13 -0.78 -16.45
N GLY A 174 -12.12 0.03 -16.83
CA GLY A 174 -12.02 1.47 -16.51
C GLY A 174 -11.34 1.78 -15.18
N TYR A 175 -10.54 0.88 -14.63
CA TYR A 175 -9.69 1.16 -13.47
C TYR A 175 -8.33 1.73 -13.88
N ASP A 176 -7.77 2.61 -13.06
CA ASP A 176 -6.35 2.96 -13.11
C ASP A 176 -5.56 1.87 -12.38
N VAL A 177 -4.78 1.08 -13.12
CA VAL A 177 -4.11 -0.09 -12.54
C VAL A 177 -2.61 0.12 -12.44
N HIS A 178 -2.07 -0.15 -11.26
CA HIS A 178 -0.64 -0.11 -11.00
C HIS A 178 -0.15 -1.42 -10.38
N ILE A 179 1.14 -1.66 -10.49
CA ILE A 179 1.84 -2.74 -9.79
C ILE A 179 2.43 -2.18 -8.49
N ASN A 180 2.32 -2.95 -7.40
CA ASN A 180 2.96 -2.64 -6.13
C ASN A 180 3.93 -3.78 -5.78
N PHE A 181 5.21 -3.60 -6.09
CA PHE A 181 6.25 -4.54 -5.66
C PHE A 181 6.50 -4.36 -4.15
N SER A 182 5.69 -5.03 -3.33
CA SER A 182 5.70 -4.81 -1.86
C SER A 182 5.22 -6.03 -1.08
N PRO A 183 6.00 -6.43 -0.08
CA PRO A 183 7.35 -5.95 0.21
C PRO A 183 8.40 -6.61 -0.69
N VAL A 184 9.47 -5.89 -1.01
CA VAL A 184 10.66 -6.48 -1.59
C VAL A 184 11.46 -7.12 -0.46
N ILE A 185 11.67 -8.43 -0.56
CA ILE A 185 12.40 -9.23 0.43
C ILE A 185 13.73 -9.63 -0.18
N VAL A 186 14.82 -9.23 0.48
CA VAL A 186 16.19 -9.53 0.06
C VAL A 186 16.65 -10.83 0.73
N THR A 187 16.96 -11.81 -0.09
CA THR A 187 17.56 -13.10 0.28
C THR A 187 18.73 -13.39 -0.66
N ASP A 188 19.42 -14.51 -0.53
CA ASP A 188 20.61 -14.80 -1.33
C ASP A 188 20.33 -14.77 -2.85
N ASN A 189 19.16 -15.22 -3.30
CA ASN A 189 18.81 -15.32 -4.72
C ASN A 189 17.73 -14.32 -5.16
N TRP A 190 17.48 -13.27 -4.39
CA TRP A 190 16.33 -12.38 -4.61
C TRP A 190 16.30 -11.73 -6.00
N LEU A 191 17.47 -11.40 -6.57
CA LEU A 191 17.54 -10.77 -7.89
C LEU A 191 17.03 -11.68 -9.00
N GLU A 192 17.43 -12.96 -9.00
CA GLU A 192 16.94 -13.92 -10.01
C GLU A 192 15.43 -14.15 -9.85
N GLU A 193 14.95 -14.22 -8.62
CA GLU A 193 13.52 -14.37 -8.35
C GLU A 193 12.69 -13.18 -8.82
N TYR A 194 13.22 -11.95 -8.71
CA TYR A 194 12.58 -10.76 -9.24
C TYR A 194 12.71 -10.66 -10.77
N LYS A 195 13.79 -11.16 -11.38
CA LYS A 195 13.88 -11.29 -12.85
C LYS A 195 12.77 -12.19 -13.39
N ASP A 196 12.56 -13.35 -12.79
CA ASP A 196 11.47 -14.25 -13.16
C ASP A 196 10.10 -13.59 -13.04
N LEU A 197 9.89 -12.85 -11.95
CA LEU A 197 8.66 -12.07 -11.73
C LEU A 197 8.48 -10.99 -12.82
N PHE A 198 9.53 -10.24 -13.14
CA PHE A 198 9.47 -9.20 -14.18
C PHE A 198 9.24 -9.80 -15.56
N GLN A 199 9.82 -10.97 -15.86
CA GLN A 199 9.55 -11.67 -17.11
C GLN A 199 8.08 -12.06 -17.21
N MET A 200 7.48 -12.61 -16.14
CA MET A 200 6.03 -12.87 -16.13
C MET A 200 5.21 -11.59 -16.36
N VAL A 201 5.59 -10.46 -15.73
CA VAL A 201 4.91 -9.17 -15.96
C VAL A 201 5.04 -8.76 -17.43
N ASN A 202 6.22 -8.90 -18.02
CA ASN A 202 6.46 -8.55 -19.41
C ASN A 202 5.66 -9.40 -20.40
N ASP A 203 5.47 -10.68 -20.07
CA ASP A 203 4.83 -11.67 -20.94
C ASP A 203 3.29 -11.58 -20.92
N TYR A 204 2.71 -11.11 -19.82
CA TYR A 204 1.26 -11.18 -19.60
C TYR A 204 0.56 -9.83 -19.50
N VAL A 205 1.29 -8.71 -19.47
CA VAL A 205 0.68 -7.37 -19.46
C VAL A 205 0.78 -6.75 -20.86
N ASP A 206 -0.36 -6.47 -21.46
CA ASP A 206 -0.45 -5.88 -22.78
C ASP A 206 -0.49 -4.33 -22.71
N TYR A 207 -1.08 -3.74 -21.67
CA TYR A 207 -1.19 -2.27 -21.48
C TYR A 207 0.09 -1.64 -20.93
N LYS A 208 1.21 -1.84 -21.66
CA LYS A 208 2.57 -1.42 -21.24
C LYS A 208 2.73 0.09 -21.07
N ASP A 209 1.99 0.88 -21.84
CA ASP A 209 2.14 2.35 -21.83
C ASP A 209 1.49 3.03 -20.61
N VAL A 210 0.56 2.34 -19.94
CA VAL A 210 -0.22 2.95 -18.86
C VAL A 210 0.11 2.40 -17.48
N VAL A 211 0.55 1.13 -17.37
CA VAL A 211 0.85 0.49 -16.09
C VAL A 211 2.15 1.03 -15.49
N LYS A 212 2.04 1.58 -14.29
CA LYS A 212 3.17 2.07 -13.50
C LYS A 212 3.38 1.21 -12.27
N SER A 213 4.52 1.38 -11.59
CA SER A 213 4.80 0.62 -10.39
C SER A 213 5.22 1.48 -9.20
N GLU A 214 5.08 0.89 -8.03
CA GLU A 214 5.58 1.33 -6.73
C GLU A 214 6.46 0.22 -6.17
N VAL A 215 7.54 0.58 -5.49
CA VAL A 215 8.46 -0.40 -4.90
C VAL A 215 8.68 -0.08 -3.43
N ILE A 216 8.38 -1.05 -2.58
CA ILE A 216 8.52 -0.90 -1.13
C ILE A 216 9.38 -2.04 -0.60
N PHE A 217 10.60 -1.72 -0.19
CA PHE A 217 11.46 -2.67 0.50
C PHE A 217 10.92 -3.01 1.88
N LEU A 218 11.16 -4.22 2.32
CA LEU A 218 10.65 -4.71 3.59
C LEU A 218 11.00 -3.77 4.74
N THR A 219 9.96 -3.34 5.43
CA THR A 219 10.05 -2.66 6.73
C THR A 219 9.02 -3.27 7.67
N HIS A 220 9.39 -3.52 8.91
CA HIS A 220 8.55 -4.24 9.85
C HIS A 220 8.55 -3.57 11.23
N ASN A 221 7.40 -3.53 11.89
CA ASN A 221 7.34 -3.07 13.27
C ASN A 221 7.97 -4.11 14.20
N LYS A 222 8.95 -3.69 15.00
CA LYS A 222 9.74 -4.59 15.87
C LYS A 222 8.87 -5.35 16.87
N ASN A 223 7.91 -4.70 17.52
CA ASN A 223 7.06 -5.35 18.50
C ASN A 223 6.17 -6.41 17.84
N LYS A 224 5.65 -6.11 16.64
CA LYS A 224 4.87 -7.09 15.87
C LYS A 224 5.71 -8.28 15.43
N HIS A 225 6.95 -8.03 15.02
CA HIS A 225 7.89 -9.09 14.70
C HIS A 225 8.12 -10.03 15.89
N ILE A 226 8.39 -9.46 17.07
CA ILE A 226 8.56 -10.24 18.31
C ILE A 226 7.29 -11.02 18.66
N ASP A 227 6.13 -10.39 18.58
CA ASP A 227 4.83 -11.06 18.82
C ASP A 227 4.62 -12.24 17.85
N ASN A 228 4.99 -12.08 16.59
CA ASN A 228 4.85 -13.10 15.56
C ASN A 228 5.82 -14.27 15.79
N LEU A 229 7.07 -14.00 16.18
CA LEU A 229 8.02 -15.03 16.57
C LEU A 229 7.53 -15.82 17.77
N ASN A 230 7.02 -15.15 18.82
CA ASN A 230 6.47 -15.79 20.01
C ASN A 230 5.26 -16.69 19.70
N LYS A 231 4.52 -16.37 18.65
CA LYS A 231 3.36 -17.14 18.16
C LYS A 231 3.74 -18.19 17.10
N ASN A 232 5.02 -18.36 16.84
CA ASN A 232 5.55 -19.27 15.79
C ASN A 232 4.86 -19.05 14.44
N VAL A 233 4.69 -17.80 14.05
CA VAL A 233 4.04 -17.47 12.79
C VAL A 233 4.93 -17.90 11.64
N LYS A 234 4.43 -18.77 10.79
CA LYS A 234 5.17 -19.36 9.68
C LYS A 234 5.79 -18.29 8.78
N GLY A 235 7.09 -18.39 8.51
CA GLY A 235 7.84 -17.49 7.63
C GLY A 235 8.21 -16.13 8.24
N GLU A 236 7.97 -15.92 9.53
CA GLU A 236 8.37 -14.68 10.19
C GLU A 236 9.90 -14.57 10.31
N ASP A 237 10.57 -15.70 10.49
CA ASP A 237 12.03 -15.84 10.53
C ASP A 237 12.68 -15.43 9.21
N LEU A 238 12.04 -15.70 8.08
CA LEU A 238 12.52 -15.27 6.76
C LEU A 238 12.63 -13.75 6.61
N LEU A 239 11.83 -13.01 7.36
CA LEU A 239 11.72 -11.55 7.24
C LEU A 239 12.81 -10.80 8.00
N TRP A 240 13.46 -11.48 8.95
CA TRP A 240 14.44 -10.84 9.82
C TRP A 240 15.85 -11.41 9.65
N ASN A 241 16.77 -10.55 9.21
CA ASN A 241 18.20 -10.85 9.14
C ASN A 241 19.00 -9.68 9.76
N PRO A 242 19.55 -9.83 10.98
CA PRO A 242 20.28 -8.77 11.66
C PRO A 242 21.58 -8.35 10.97
N GLU A 243 22.10 -9.18 10.05
CA GLU A 243 23.30 -8.85 9.27
C GLU A 243 23.05 -7.77 8.24
N ILE A 244 21.83 -7.71 7.69
CA ILE A 244 21.46 -6.75 6.64
C ILE A 244 20.39 -5.75 7.08
N GLN A 245 19.82 -5.91 8.27
CA GLN A 245 18.76 -5.05 8.80
C GLN A 245 19.16 -4.33 10.07
N GLU A 246 18.49 -3.23 10.38
CA GLU A 246 18.71 -2.39 11.55
C GLU A 246 17.37 -1.93 12.16
N ASN A 247 17.40 -1.56 13.44
CA ASN A 247 16.29 -0.88 14.08
C ASN A 247 16.34 0.62 13.76
N LYS A 248 15.20 1.20 13.39
CA LYS A 248 15.05 2.65 13.24
C LYS A 248 13.83 3.14 13.99
N ILE A 249 13.99 4.24 14.70
CA ILE A 249 12.85 4.95 15.30
C ILE A 249 12.05 5.59 14.16
N SER A 250 10.76 5.26 14.11
CA SER A 250 9.83 5.90 13.18
C SER A 250 9.57 7.36 13.61
N GLN A 251 9.06 8.17 12.71
CA GLN A 251 8.68 9.56 13.04
C GLN A 251 7.63 9.67 14.16
N TYR A 252 6.96 8.58 14.49
CA TYR A 252 5.94 8.49 15.56
C TYR A 252 6.44 7.77 16.82
N GLY A 253 7.75 7.56 16.95
CA GLY A 253 8.37 6.97 18.15
C GLY A 253 8.37 5.43 18.20
N GLY A 254 7.73 4.74 17.27
CA GLY A 254 7.80 3.27 17.18
C GLY A 254 9.15 2.79 16.61
N ILE A 255 9.58 1.60 16.96
CA ILE A 255 10.79 0.99 16.39
C ILE A 255 10.39 0.10 15.23
N ASN A 256 10.94 0.42 14.05
CA ASN A 256 10.82 -0.41 12.86
C ASN A 256 12.16 -1.10 12.55
N ILE A 257 12.06 -2.31 12.03
CA ILE A 257 13.16 -3.06 11.44
C ILE A 257 13.17 -2.76 9.94
N ARG A 258 14.31 -2.41 9.38
CA ARG A 258 14.47 -2.12 7.96
C ARG A 258 15.87 -2.53 7.49
N TYR A 259 16.09 -2.58 6.19
CA TYR A 259 17.44 -2.76 5.66
C TYR A 259 18.37 -1.60 6.09
N LYS A 260 19.63 -1.92 6.41
CA LYS A 260 20.66 -0.93 6.73
C LYS A 260 20.77 0.09 5.60
N HIS A 261 20.95 1.35 5.95
CA HIS A 261 20.85 2.45 5.01
C HIS A 261 21.77 2.31 3.78
N ASN A 262 23.04 1.94 4.00
CA ASN A 262 24.01 1.72 2.92
C ASN A 262 23.62 0.55 2.00
N LEU A 263 23.20 -0.58 2.57
CA LEU A 263 22.75 -1.75 1.81
C LEU A 263 21.46 -1.48 1.05
N LYS A 264 20.54 -0.73 1.64
CA LYS A 264 19.28 -0.39 0.99
C LYS A 264 19.51 0.37 -0.31
N TYR A 265 20.44 1.32 -0.38
CA TYR A 265 20.78 2.01 -1.63
C TYR A 265 21.31 1.05 -2.68
N GLN A 266 22.18 0.14 -2.30
CA GLN A 266 22.67 -0.90 -3.21
C GLN A 266 21.52 -1.75 -3.75
N TYR A 267 20.66 -2.25 -2.88
CA TYR A 267 19.50 -3.06 -3.28
C TYR A 267 18.52 -2.31 -4.19
N ILE A 268 18.32 -1.01 -3.95
CA ILE A 268 17.50 -0.17 -4.83
C ILE A 268 18.11 -0.09 -6.24
N GLU A 269 19.41 0.14 -6.35
CA GLU A 269 20.08 0.24 -7.65
C GLU A 269 20.11 -1.13 -8.38
N GLU A 270 20.34 -2.22 -7.67
CA GLU A 270 20.25 -3.58 -8.22
C GLU A 270 18.83 -3.90 -8.71
N PHE A 271 17.80 -3.57 -7.93
CA PHE A 271 16.40 -3.75 -8.34
C PHE A 271 16.08 -2.94 -9.61
N LYS A 272 16.45 -1.65 -9.64
CA LYS A 272 16.23 -0.79 -10.80
C LYS A 272 16.92 -1.33 -12.04
N LYS A 273 18.15 -1.85 -11.89
CA LYS A 273 18.92 -2.40 -12.98
C LYS A 273 18.15 -3.55 -13.65
N ILE A 274 17.79 -4.59 -12.90
CA ILE A 274 17.06 -5.74 -13.46
C ILE A 274 15.66 -5.38 -13.93
N HIS A 275 14.98 -4.44 -13.27
CA HIS A 275 13.70 -3.91 -13.71
C HIS A 275 13.82 -3.25 -15.09
N ASN A 276 14.78 -2.35 -15.27
CA ASN A 276 14.99 -1.66 -16.53
C ASN A 276 15.50 -2.57 -17.66
N GLU A 277 16.16 -3.67 -17.34
CA GLU A 277 16.57 -4.68 -18.31
C GLU A 277 15.38 -5.47 -18.85
N ILE A 278 14.37 -5.78 -18.04
CA ILE A 278 13.31 -6.72 -18.40
C ILE A 278 11.98 -6.01 -18.72
N ILE A 279 11.61 -5.00 -17.94
CA ILE A 279 10.38 -4.23 -18.13
C ILE A 279 10.65 -2.71 -18.23
N PRO A 280 11.49 -2.27 -19.21
CA PRO A 280 11.88 -0.86 -19.36
C PRO A 280 10.70 0.08 -19.63
N TRP A 281 9.58 -0.45 -20.09
CA TRP A 281 8.33 0.26 -20.31
C TRP A 281 7.62 0.65 -19.01
N ASN A 282 7.89 -0.06 -17.90
CA ASN A 282 7.21 0.18 -16.62
C ASN A 282 7.91 1.27 -15.83
N ILE A 283 7.19 2.34 -15.53
CA ILE A 283 7.73 3.49 -14.79
C ILE A 283 7.57 3.25 -13.29
N ILE A 284 8.70 3.19 -12.58
CA ILE A 284 8.69 3.20 -11.11
C ILE A 284 8.39 4.63 -10.64
N ARG A 285 7.23 4.83 -10.03
CA ARG A 285 6.77 6.14 -9.52
C ARG A 285 7.52 6.56 -8.26
N TYR A 286 7.75 5.61 -7.37
CA TYR A 286 8.62 5.77 -6.21
C TYR A 286 9.17 4.43 -5.74
N ILE A 287 10.29 4.48 -5.02
CA ILE A 287 10.97 3.33 -4.44
C ILE A 287 11.54 3.71 -3.07
N PHE A 288 11.24 2.95 -2.04
CA PHE A 288 11.76 3.17 -0.70
C PHE A 288 11.86 1.91 0.17
#